data_3d1ea111cc7b05c56a8acbc0aa40e8d3
#
_entry.id   3d1ea111cc7b05c56a8acbc0aa40e8d3
#
_cell.length_a   1.000
_cell.length_b   1.000
_cell.length_c   1.000
_cell.angle_alpha   90.00
_cell.angle_beta   90.00
_cell.angle_gamma   90.00
#
_symmetry.space_group_name_H-M   'P 1'
#
loop_
_entity.id
_entity.type
_entity.pdbx_description
1 polymer ?
#
loop_
_entity_poly.entity_id
_entity_poly.type
_entity_poly.pdbx_seq_one_letter_code
_entity_poly.pdbx_strand_id
1 'polypeptide(L)'
;MKRDLKPQPLPSGSEWSFESIDRYHAEIARVAAAYKLDTYPVQIEIITAEQMMDAYASVGMPVNYHHWSFGKHFLSTEKGYRRGQMGLAYEIVINSNPCIAYLMEENTLPMQGLVIAHAAYGHNSFFKGNYLFRTWTNADAIIDYLIFARNYIARCEERYGEEDVELLLDSCHALMSLGVDRYRRPPKLSLAKEKMRQQEREEYLQTQVNDLWRTLPVHEARGGAAQESRFPDEPEENLLYFIEKNAPLLDPWQREIVRIVRKIAQYFFPQRQTQVMNEGWATYWHYTLLNTLYDEGLLSDSFMLEFLQSHTNVVYQPPYNVRWYNGINPYALGFAMWTDIRRICENPTDEDREWFPEIAGSDWQDTFDFAMRNFKDESFIAQYLSPKVMRDFRMFAILDDEHEQNLKVSAIHDDSGFRRVREILSEHYNLGSREPNIQVWNVDLRGDRSLTLRHQAWRKRPLGDTTTEVMKHIARLWGFTVRLESVDEQGTVELINETRLEKRKTRD
;
A
#
# COMPACT_ATOMS: atom_id res chain seq x y z
N MET A 1 -29.13 -11.90 42.91
CA MET A 1 -27.75 -12.43 43.02
C MET A 1 -27.43 -13.16 41.71
N LYS A 2 -26.83 -12.45 40.73
CA LYS A 2 -26.17 -13.13 39.59
C LYS A 2 -24.88 -13.72 40.16
N ARG A 3 -24.76 -15.05 40.13
CA ARG A 3 -23.50 -15.72 40.43
C ARG A 3 -22.51 -15.24 39.36
N ASP A 4 -21.47 -14.57 39.79
CA ASP A 4 -20.27 -14.34 38.96
C ASP A 4 -19.66 -15.72 38.69
N LEU A 5 -20.13 -16.36 37.61
CA LEU A 5 -19.50 -17.54 37.08
C LEU A 5 -18.14 -17.04 36.53
N LYS A 6 -17.06 -17.46 37.19
CA LYS A 6 -15.70 -17.24 36.61
C LYS A 6 -15.72 -17.76 35.17
N PRO A 7 -15.19 -17.01 34.23
CA PRO A 7 -15.13 -17.47 32.85
C PRO A 7 -14.42 -18.82 32.81
N GLN A 8 -14.96 -19.75 32.03
CA GLN A 8 -14.35 -21.09 31.90
C GLN A 8 -13.09 -20.98 31.04
N PRO A 9 -11.96 -21.58 31.44
CA PRO A 9 -10.75 -21.61 30.62
C PRO A 9 -11.04 -22.09 29.22
N LEU A 10 -10.35 -21.50 28.26
CA LEU A 10 -10.41 -21.92 26.88
C LEU A 10 -9.74 -23.28 26.71
N PRO A 11 -10.08 -24.07 25.65
CA PRO A 11 -9.41 -25.32 25.34
C PRO A 11 -7.88 -25.11 25.28
N SER A 12 -7.14 -26.08 25.79
CA SER A 12 -5.67 -26.07 25.80
C SER A 12 -5.12 -27.25 24.99
N GLY A 13 -3.90 -27.16 24.49
CA GLY A 13 -3.24 -28.16 23.66
C GLY A 13 -2.90 -27.62 22.28
N SER A 14 -2.34 -28.47 21.42
CA SER A 14 -1.97 -28.12 20.04
C SER A 14 -3.08 -28.34 19.03
N GLU A 15 -3.92 -29.35 19.29
CA GLU A 15 -5.01 -29.73 18.40
C GLU A 15 -6.19 -28.76 18.51
N TRP A 16 -6.73 -28.37 17.37
CA TRP A 16 -7.90 -27.50 17.28
C TRP A 16 -9.13 -28.24 16.74
N SER A 17 -10.30 -27.70 17.02
CA SER A 17 -11.60 -28.07 16.47
C SER A 17 -12.37 -26.81 16.12
N PHE A 18 -13.37 -26.90 15.26
CA PHE A 18 -14.26 -25.77 14.96
C PHE A 18 -14.87 -25.16 16.22
N GLU A 19 -15.27 -26.02 17.19
CA GLU A 19 -15.79 -25.55 18.48
C GLU A 19 -14.74 -24.75 19.28
N SER A 20 -13.47 -25.20 19.29
CA SER A 20 -12.39 -24.46 19.94
C SER A 20 -12.12 -23.12 19.26
N ILE A 21 -12.12 -23.08 17.93
CA ILE A 21 -11.95 -21.84 17.16
C ILE A 21 -13.08 -20.87 17.44
N ASP A 22 -14.33 -21.31 17.44
CA ASP A 22 -15.48 -20.46 17.76
C ASP A 22 -15.39 -19.88 19.18
N ARG A 23 -14.93 -20.66 20.16
CA ARG A 23 -14.74 -20.18 21.52
C ARG A 23 -13.62 -19.14 21.62
N TYR A 24 -12.47 -19.38 20.98
CA TYR A 24 -11.38 -18.40 20.90
C TYR A 24 -11.85 -17.12 20.21
N HIS A 25 -12.53 -17.25 19.08
CA HIS A 25 -13.07 -16.11 18.36
C HIS A 25 -14.03 -15.28 19.21
N ALA A 26 -14.94 -15.93 19.93
CA ALA A 26 -15.91 -15.24 20.79
C ALA A 26 -15.23 -14.46 21.95
N GLU A 27 -14.22 -15.04 22.60
CA GLU A 27 -13.51 -14.37 23.69
C GLU A 27 -12.58 -13.25 23.18
N ILE A 28 -11.90 -13.45 22.07
CA ILE A 28 -11.11 -12.40 21.41
C ILE A 28 -12.03 -11.24 20.99
N ALA A 29 -13.21 -11.53 20.42
CA ALA A 29 -14.22 -10.53 20.07
C ALA A 29 -14.66 -9.70 21.28
N ARG A 30 -14.89 -10.37 22.41
CA ARG A 30 -15.31 -9.73 23.66
C ARG A 30 -14.25 -8.72 24.14
N VAL A 31 -12.98 -9.15 24.14
CA VAL A 31 -11.88 -8.29 24.58
C VAL A 31 -11.65 -7.16 23.57
N ALA A 32 -11.70 -7.44 22.28
CA ALA A 32 -11.57 -6.43 21.24
C ALA A 32 -12.65 -5.34 21.35
N ALA A 33 -13.90 -5.75 21.65
CA ALA A 33 -15.01 -4.82 21.90
C ALA A 33 -14.78 -3.97 23.17
N ALA A 34 -14.17 -4.54 24.22
CA ALA A 34 -13.82 -3.79 25.44
C ALA A 34 -12.77 -2.70 25.16
N TYR A 35 -11.85 -2.95 24.22
CA TYR A 35 -10.89 -1.95 23.71
C TYR A 35 -11.48 -1.04 22.63
N LYS A 36 -12.75 -1.18 22.28
CA LYS A 36 -13.47 -0.38 21.28
C LYS A 36 -12.90 -0.52 19.86
N LEU A 37 -12.35 -1.68 19.52
CA LEU A 37 -11.93 -1.94 18.14
C LEU A 37 -13.16 -2.00 17.23
N ASP A 38 -13.18 -1.11 16.23
CA ASP A 38 -14.25 -1.04 15.22
C ASP A 38 -13.91 -1.90 14.02
N THR A 39 -14.57 -3.07 13.89
CA THR A 39 -14.31 -4.07 12.84
C THR A 39 -15.52 -4.28 11.94
N TYR A 40 -15.29 -4.76 10.71
CA TYR A 40 -16.34 -5.42 9.95
C TYR A 40 -16.73 -6.75 10.60
N PRO A 41 -17.93 -7.29 10.35
CA PRO A 41 -18.24 -8.68 10.69
C PRO A 41 -17.15 -9.61 10.17
N VAL A 42 -16.80 -10.64 10.94
CA VAL A 42 -15.71 -11.56 10.62
C VAL A 42 -16.26 -12.84 10.04
N GLN A 43 -15.64 -13.32 8.97
CA GLN A 43 -15.82 -14.65 8.41
C GLN A 43 -14.48 -15.37 8.46
N ILE A 44 -14.41 -16.48 9.19
CA ILE A 44 -13.20 -17.32 9.28
C ILE A 44 -13.35 -18.50 8.32
N GLU A 45 -12.33 -18.69 7.49
CA GLU A 45 -12.21 -19.80 6.55
C GLU A 45 -10.94 -20.59 6.86
N ILE A 46 -11.06 -21.91 6.99
CA ILE A 46 -9.91 -22.80 7.18
C ILE A 46 -9.50 -23.37 5.82
N ILE A 47 -8.23 -23.21 5.45
CA ILE A 47 -7.69 -23.65 4.17
C ILE A 47 -6.41 -24.46 4.38
N THR A 48 -6.10 -25.34 3.41
CA THR A 48 -4.87 -26.13 3.42
C THR A 48 -3.65 -25.27 3.06
N ALA A 49 -2.45 -25.76 3.37
CA ALA A 49 -1.20 -25.11 2.96
C ALA A 49 -1.11 -24.90 1.44
N GLU A 50 -1.62 -25.84 0.63
CA GLU A 50 -1.67 -25.69 -0.84
C GLU A 50 -2.56 -24.53 -1.26
N GLN A 51 -3.76 -24.44 -0.69
CA GLN A 51 -4.70 -23.33 -0.96
C GLN A 51 -4.13 -21.99 -0.48
N MET A 52 -3.41 -21.99 0.65
CA MET A 52 -2.72 -20.82 1.15
C MET A 52 -1.62 -20.35 0.18
N MET A 53 -0.82 -21.30 -0.36
CA MET A 53 0.22 -21.01 -1.36
C MET A 53 -0.38 -20.47 -2.66
N ASP A 54 -1.50 -21.04 -3.12
CA ASP A 54 -2.21 -20.57 -4.32
C ASP A 54 -2.73 -19.14 -4.13
N ALA A 55 -3.33 -18.86 -2.97
CA ALA A 55 -3.78 -17.53 -2.63
C ALA A 55 -2.62 -16.51 -2.57
N TYR A 56 -1.47 -16.88 -2.02
CA TYR A 56 -0.26 -16.06 -2.06
C TYR A 56 0.22 -15.78 -3.47
N ALA A 57 0.25 -16.81 -4.32
CA ALA A 57 0.65 -16.67 -5.71
C ALA A 57 -0.27 -15.72 -6.49
N SER A 58 -1.54 -15.70 -6.11
CA SER A 58 -2.58 -14.82 -6.68
C SER A 58 -2.68 -13.46 -5.98
N VAL A 59 -1.56 -12.95 -5.46
CA VAL A 59 -1.45 -11.62 -4.80
C VAL A 59 -2.35 -11.53 -3.54
N GLY A 60 -2.49 -12.61 -2.80
CA GLY A 60 -3.32 -12.68 -1.59
C GLY A 60 -4.83 -12.71 -1.85
N MET A 61 -5.26 -13.00 -3.09
CA MET A 61 -6.68 -13.05 -3.47
C MET A 61 -7.07 -14.44 -3.99
N PRO A 62 -7.65 -15.31 -3.16
CA PRO A 62 -8.01 -16.68 -3.56
C PRO A 62 -9.11 -16.75 -4.63
N VAL A 63 -9.78 -15.64 -4.91
CA VAL A 63 -10.84 -15.53 -5.94
C VAL A 63 -10.41 -14.76 -7.19
N ASN A 64 -9.10 -14.55 -7.40
CA ASN A 64 -8.59 -13.79 -8.54
C ASN A 64 -8.75 -14.54 -9.88
N TYR A 65 -8.58 -13.84 -11.01
CA TYR A 65 -8.50 -14.44 -12.33
C TYR A 65 -7.18 -15.21 -12.51
N HIS A 66 -7.13 -16.11 -13.51
CA HIS A 66 -5.92 -16.87 -13.81
C HIS A 66 -4.94 -16.06 -14.64
N HIS A 67 -3.64 -16.23 -14.35
CA HIS A 67 -2.55 -15.66 -15.13
C HIS A 67 -1.28 -16.51 -14.92
N TRP A 68 -0.49 -16.70 -15.97
CA TRP A 68 0.71 -17.55 -15.92
C TRP A 68 1.72 -17.12 -14.85
N SER A 69 1.84 -15.81 -14.57
CA SER A 69 2.74 -15.29 -13.54
C SER A 69 2.39 -15.78 -12.14
N PHE A 70 1.12 -16.06 -11.87
CA PHE A 70 0.66 -16.62 -10.60
C PHE A 70 1.15 -18.05 -10.44
N GLY A 71 1.04 -18.87 -11.48
CA GLY A 71 1.59 -20.22 -11.49
C GLY A 71 3.10 -20.27 -11.30
N LYS A 72 3.85 -19.34 -11.92
CA LYS A 72 5.29 -19.20 -11.69
C LYS A 72 5.61 -18.81 -10.25
N HIS A 73 4.83 -17.91 -9.67
CA HIS A 73 4.95 -17.51 -8.26
C HIS A 73 4.66 -18.69 -7.33
N PHE A 74 3.59 -19.46 -7.60
CA PHE A 74 3.25 -20.67 -6.87
C PHE A 74 4.43 -21.66 -6.81
N LEU A 75 4.99 -22.03 -7.96
CA LEU A 75 6.13 -22.95 -8.03
C LEU A 75 7.36 -22.45 -7.29
N SER A 76 7.59 -21.15 -7.28
CA SER A 76 8.71 -20.53 -6.55
C SER A 76 8.49 -20.60 -5.03
N THR A 77 7.27 -20.30 -4.59
CA THR A 77 6.86 -20.31 -3.17
C THR A 77 6.86 -21.75 -2.64
N GLU A 78 6.30 -22.69 -3.38
CA GLU A 78 6.30 -24.12 -3.04
C GLU A 78 7.71 -24.68 -2.87
N LYS A 79 8.62 -24.37 -3.81
CA LYS A 79 10.02 -24.79 -3.70
C LYS A 79 10.72 -24.17 -2.48
N GLY A 80 10.47 -22.92 -2.17
CA GLY A 80 10.99 -22.25 -0.98
C GLY A 80 10.48 -22.88 0.30
N TYR A 81 9.20 -23.15 0.38
CA TYR A 81 8.53 -23.80 1.51
C TYR A 81 9.05 -25.23 1.74
N ARG A 82 9.06 -26.08 0.71
CA ARG A 82 9.56 -27.47 0.79
C ARG A 82 11.04 -27.55 1.19
N ARG A 83 11.83 -26.51 0.92
CA ARG A 83 13.24 -26.40 1.34
C ARG A 83 13.44 -25.81 2.72
N GLY A 84 12.37 -25.42 3.40
CA GLY A 84 12.43 -24.70 4.69
C GLY A 84 13.10 -23.32 4.61
N GLN A 85 13.17 -22.74 3.40
CA GLN A 85 13.75 -21.42 3.16
C GLN A 85 12.74 -20.28 3.33
N MET A 86 11.46 -20.61 3.31
CA MET A 86 10.32 -19.71 3.54
C MET A 86 9.36 -20.35 4.52
N GLY A 87 8.96 -19.65 5.56
CA GLY A 87 7.73 -19.93 6.28
C GLY A 87 6.54 -19.46 5.43
N LEU A 88 5.47 -20.24 5.38
CA LEU A 88 4.19 -19.68 4.94
C LEU A 88 3.75 -18.68 6.00
N ALA A 89 3.20 -17.52 5.58
CA ALA A 89 2.41 -16.77 6.52
C ALA A 89 1.20 -17.64 6.88
N TYR A 90 0.86 -17.57 8.15
CA TYR A 90 -0.15 -18.44 8.71
C TYR A 90 -1.57 -17.96 8.43
N GLU A 91 -1.70 -16.87 7.65
CA GLU A 91 -2.96 -16.16 7.41
C GLU A 91 -3.00 -15.40 6.10
N ILE A 92 -4.20 -15.19 5.58
CA ILE A 92 -4.54 -14.17 4.60
C ILE A 92 -5.80 -13.48 5.08
N VAL A 93 -5.83 -12.16 4.99
CA VAL A 93 -7.01 -11.36 5.35
C VAL A 93 -7.44 -10.48 4.20
N ILE A 94 -8.74 -10.50 3.89
CA ILE A 94 -9.30 -9.70 2.81
C ILE A 94 -10.08 -8.53 3.42
N ASN A 95 -9.74 -7.32 2.99
CA ASN A 95 -10.50 -6.12 3.31
C ASN A 95 -11.85 -6.13 2.57
N SER A 96 -12.79 -6.87 3.12
CA SER A 96 -14.16 -7.04 2.63
C SER A 96 -15.17 -6.89 3.77
N ASN A 97 -16.44 -6.83 3.43
CA ASN A 97 -17.53 -6.83 4.40
C ASN A 97 -18.52 -7.97 4.04
N PRO A 98 -18.53 -9.09 4.81
CA PRO A 98 -17.71 -9.38 5.97
C PRO A 98 -16.21 -9.46 5.65
N CYS A 99 -15.34 -9.16 6.63
CA CYS A 99 -13.91 -9.35 6.52
C CYS A 99 -13.59 -10.84 6.55
N ILE A 100 -12.93 -11.37 5.52
CA ILE A 100 -12.60 -12.79 5.42
C ILE A 100 -11.18 -13.00 5.92
N ALA A 101 -11.02 -13.85 6.93
CA ALA A 101 -9.74 -14.28 7.46
C ALA A 101 -9.54 -15.78 7.12
N TYR A 102 -8.52 -16.06 6.29
CA TYR A 102 -8.11 -17.42 5.96
C TYR A 102 -7.05 -17.89 6.96
N LEU A 103 -7.32 -18.99 7.63
CA LEU A 103 -6.44 -19.64 8.59
C LEU A 103 -5.93 -20.94 7.99
N MET A 104 -4.65 -21.25 8.22
CA MET A 104 -4.07 -22.49 7.71
C MET A 104 -4.48 -23.68 8.60
N GLU A 105 -4.91 -24.80 7.98
CA GLU A 105 -5.36 -26.01 8.69
C GLU A 105 -4.26 -26.59 9.58
N GLU A 106 -3.01 -26.49 9.15
CA GLU A 106 -1.84 -27.03 9.85
C GLU A 106 -1.38 -26.20 11.07
N ASN A 107 -2.00 -25.04 11.31
CA ASN A 107 -1.69 -24.25 12.49
C ASN A 107 -2.11 -25.00 13.77
N THR A 108 -1.29 -24.87 14.82
CA THR A 108 -1.69 -25.29 16.17
C THR A 108 -2.81 -24.40 16.72
N LEU A 109 -3.51 -24.86 17.76
CA LEU A 109 -4.55 -24.05 18.42
C LEU A 109 -4.03 -22.69 18.94
N PRO A 110 -2.83 -22.57 19.56
CA PRO A 110 -2.26 -21.28 19.90
C PRO A 110 -2.02 -20.38 18.68
N MET A 111 -1.54 -20.95 17.57
CA MET A 111 -1.36 -20.22 16.33
C MET A 111 -2.70 -19.78 15.71
N GLN A 112 -3.74 -20.61 15.77
CA GLN A 112 -5.09 -20.19 15.35
C GLN A 112 -5.59 -19.01 16.18
N GLY A 113 -5.42 -19.05 17.50
CA GLY A 113 -5.78 -17.94 18.37
C GLY A 113 -5.01 -16.64 18.06
N LEU A 114 -3.68 -16.76 17.79
CA LEU A 114 -2.86 -15.61 17.36
C LEU A 114 -3.38 -15.02 16.06
N VAL A 115 -3.61 -15.87 15.06
CA VAL A 115 -4.06 -15.45 13.73
C VAL A 115 -5.43 -14.80 13.79
N ILE A 116 -6.37 -15.34 14.58
CA ILE A 116 -7.69 -14.71 14.78
C ILE A 116 -7.51 -13.30 15.35
N ALA A 117 -6.69 -13.12 16.40
CA ALA A 117 -6.47 -11.81 16.99
C ALA A 117 -5.79 -10.84 16.02
N HIS A 118 -4.82 -11.32 15.21
CA HIS A 118 -4.06 -10.54 14.26
C HIS A 118 -4.90 -10.15 13.03
N ALA A 119 -5.45 -11.14 12.32
CA ALA A 119 -6.19 -10.93 11.07
C ALA A 119 -7.60 -10.39 11.31
N ALA A 120 -8.39 -11.10 12.11
CA ALA A 120 -9.82 -10.83 12.22
C ALA A 120 -10.11 -9.57 13.05
N TYR A 121 -9.19 -9.14 13.92
CA TYR A 121 -9.37 -7.95 14.76
C TYR A 121 -8.32 -6.87 14.49
N GLY A 122 -7.04 -7.21 14.41
CA GLY A 122 -5.96 -6.26 14.12
C GLY A 122 -6.13 -5.63 12.74
N HIS A 123 -5.88 -6.40 11.69
CA HIS A 123 -6.00 -5.90 10.32
C HIS A 123 -7.40 -5.39 9.98
N ASN A 124 -8.44 -6.10 10.39
CA ASN A 124 -9.82 -5.72 10.12
C ASN A 124 -10.15 -4.31 10.64
N SER A 125 -9.79 -4.01 11.90
CA SER A 125 -10.03 -2.69 12.48
C SER A 125 -9.22 -1.59 11.76
N PHE A 126 -8.01 -1.90 11.32
CA PHE A 126 -7.20 -0.99 10.54
C PHE A 126 -7.83 -0.70 9.17
N PHE A 127 -8.25 -1.72 8.44
CA PHE A 127 -8.91 -1.58 7.14
C PHE A 127 -10.16 -0.73 7.21
N LYS A 128 -10.99 -0.97 8.24
CA LYS A 128 -12.22 -0.20 8.44
C LYS A 128 -11.97 1.24 8.86
N GLY A 129 -10.92 1.48 9.66
CA GLY A 129 -10.63 2.77 10.29
C GLY A 129 -9.81 3.71 9.40
N ASN A 130 -8.74 3.23 8.78
CA ASN A 130 -7.76 4.07 8.10
C ASN A 130 -8.34 4.78 6.86
N TYR A 131 -8.00 6.07 6.70
CA TYR A 131 -8.54 6.92 5.65
C TYR A 131 -8.20 6.47 4.23
N LEU A 132 -7.04 5.82 4.01
CA LEU A 132 -6.65 5.35 2.68
C LEU A 132 -7.55 4.21 2.22
N PHE A 133 -7.82 3.24 3.08
CA PHE A 133 -8.74 2.15 2.77
C PHE A 133 -10.15 2.67 2.51
N ARG A 134 -10.64 3.58 3.35
CA ARG A 134 -11.97 4.21 3.18
C ARG A 134 -12.08 5.03 1.89
N THR A 135 -10.97 5.59 1.42
CA THR A 135 -10.95 6.42 0.20
C THR A 135 -10.84 5.58 -1.06
N TRP A 136 -10.04 4.52 -1.05
CA TRP A 136 -9.58 3.82 -2.24
C TRP A 136 -10.12 2.41 -2.39
N THR A 137 -10.69 1.83 -1.34
CA THR A 137 -11.27 0.48 -1.39
C THR A 137 -12.78 0.52 -1.18
N ASN A 138 -13.45 -0.53 -1.65
CA ASN A 138 -14.87 -0.75 -1.39
C ASN A 138 -15.03 -2.17 -0.82
N ALA A 139 -15.03 -2.27 0.51
CA ALA A 139 -15.12 -3.55 1.21
C ALA A 139 -16.42 -4.31 0.91
N ASP A 140 -17.53 -3.59 0.69
CA ASP A 140 -18.83 -4.21 0.43
C ASP A 140 -18.93 -4.86 -0.95
N ALA A 141 -18.13 -4.44 -1.92
CA ALA A 141 -18.27 -4.86 -3.31
C ALA A 141 -17.05 -5.62 -3.86
N ILE A 142 -15.96 -5.74 -3.11
CA ILE A 142 -14.71 -6.29 -3.68
C ILE A 142 -14.84 -7.76 -4.07
N ILE A 143 -15.49 -8.58 -3.27
CA ILE A 143 -15.62 -10.02 -3.56
C ILE A 143 -16.46 -10.24 -4.82
N ASP A 144 -17.60 -9.57 -4.94
CA ASP A 144 -18.45 -9.65 -6.13
C ASP A 144 -17.71 -9.15 -7.38
N TYR A 145 -16.89 -8.10 -7.19
CA TYR A 145 -16.09 -7.56 -8.28
C TYR A 145 -14.99 -8.54 -8.75
N LEU A 146 -14.33 -9.24 -7.84
CA LEU A 146 -13.32 -10.25 -8.19
C LEU A 146 -13.95 -11.45 -8.90
N ILE A 147 -15.12 -11.92 -8.44
CA ILE A 147 -15.88 -12.98 -9.11
C ILE A 147 -16.28 -12.53 -10.52
N PHE A 148 -16.78 -11.31 -10.66
CA PHE A 148 -17.07 -10.71 -11.97
C PHE A 148 -15.83 -10.69 -12.86
N ALA A 149 -14.69 -10.20 -12.35
CA ALA A 149 -13.43 -10.09 -13.09
C ALA A 149 -12.95 -11.45 -13.61
N ARG A 150 -12.93 -12.47 -12.75
CA ARG A 150 -12.58 -13.85 -13.12
C ARG A 150 -13.48 -14.39 -14.24
N ASN A 151 -14.78 -14.28 -14.06
CA ASN A 151 -15.74 -14.79 -15.03
C ASN A 151 -15.71 -14.00 -16.36
N TYR A 152 -15.40 -12.71 -16.30
CA TYR A 152 -15.26 -11.88 -17.49
C TYR A 152 -14.03 -12.24 -18.30
N ILE A 153 -12.88 -12.40 -17.64
CA ILE A 153 -11.62 -12.75 -18.30
C ILE A 153 -11.72 -14.16 -18.92
N ALA A 154 -12.25 -15.16 -18.20
CA ALA A 154 -12.45 -16.51 -18.72
C ALA A 154 -13.32 -16.50 -19.99
N ARG A 155 -14.40 -15.71 -20.03
CA ARG A 155 -15.22 -15.55 -21.26
C ARG A 155 -14.47 -14.84 -22.40
N CYS A 156 -13.53 -13.95 -22.07
CA CYS A 156 -12.69 -13.34 -23.08
C CYS A 156 -11.70 -14.34 -23.68
N GLU A 157 -11.10 -15.20 -22.84
CA GLU A 157 -10.22 -16.30 -23.27
C GLU A 157 -10.93 -17.26 -24.21
N GLU A 158 -12.15 -17.70 -23.88
CA GLU A 158 -12.98 -18.53 -24.74
C GLU A 158 -13.32 -17.90 -26.09
N ARG A 159 -13.56 -16.57 -26.09
CA ARG A 159 -14.05 -15.87 -27.28
C ARG A 159 -12.95 -15.33 -28.18
N TYR A 160 -11.87 -14.85 -27.61
CA TYR A 160 -10.82 -14.14 -28.34
C TYR A 160 -9.48 -14.88 -28.36
N GLY A 161 -9.37 -15.98 -27.60
CA GLY A 161 -8.17 -16.79 -27.44
C GLY A 161 -7.34 -16.40 -26.21
N GLU A 162 -6.80 -17.42 -25.57
CA GLU A 162 -6.00 -17.30 -24.34
C GLU A 162 -4.75 -16.43 -24.55
N GLU A 163 -4.02 -16.67 -25.67
CA GLU A 163 -2.78 -15.93 -26.00
C GLU A 163 -3.00 -14.42 -26.09
N ASP A 164 -4.11 -13.98 -26.71
CA ASP A 164 -4.39 -12.55 -26.89
C ASP A 164 -4.82 -11.88 -25.57
N VAL A 165 -5.55 -12.61 -24.72
CA VAL A 165 -5.96 -12.12 -23.38
C VAL A 165 -4.77 -12.07 -22.45
N GLU A 166 -3.92 -13.10 -22.40
CA GLU A 166 -2.70 -13.11 -21.58
C GLU A 166 -1.74 -11.99 -21.97
N LEU A 167 -1.52 -11.78 -23.27
CA LEU A 167 -0.65 -10.69 -23.74
C LEU A 167 -1.16 -9.30 -23.34
N LEU A 168 -2.47 -9.14 -23.28
CA LEU A 168 -3.10 -7.92 -22.77
C LEU A 168 -2.91 -7.77 -21.26
N LEU A 169 -3.13 -8.86 -20.50
CA LEU A 169 -2.93 -8.90 -19.05
C LEU A 169 -1.48 -8.63 -18.68
N ASP A 170 -0.51 -9.24 -19.38
CA ASP A 170 0.93 -8.95 -19.20
C ASP A 170 1.21 -7.45 -19.30
N SER A 171 0.63 -6.82 -20.33
CA SER A 171 0.85 -5.39 -20.56
C SER A 171 0.20 -4.53 -19.47
N CYS A 172 -0.96 -4.93 -18.96
CA CYS A 172 -1.62 -4.25 -17.85
C CYS A 172 -0.87 -4.44 -16.53
N HIS A 173 -0.39 -5.67 -16.25
CA HIS A 173 0.37 -5.99 -15.04
C HIS A 173 1.70 -5.23 -14.97
N ALA A 174 2.41 -5.09 -16.10
CA ALA A 174 3.62 -4.27 -16.18
C ALA A 174 3.40 -2.80 -15.78
N LEU A 175 2.14 -2.33 -15.84
CA LEU A 175 1.77 -0.94 -15.55
C LEU A 175 0.95 -0.76 -14.27
N MET A 176 0.77 -1.80 -13.44
CA MET A 176 -0.07 -1.72 -12.25
C MET A 176 0.35 -0.58 -11.30
N SER A 177 1.65 -0.38 -11.10
CA SER A 177 2.17 0.71 -10.25
C SER A 177 1.88 2.11 -10.80
N LEU A 178 1.75 2.24 -12.11
CA LEU A 178 1.40 3.47 -12.82
C LEU A 178 -0.11 3.57 -13.10
N GLY A 179 -0.89 2.61 -12.64
CA GLY A 179 -2.33 2.47 -12.86
C GLY A 179 -3.19 2.89 -11.68
N VAL A 180 -2.65 3.61 -10.70
CA VAL A 180 -3.34 3.99 -9.47
C VAL A 180 -3.55 5.50 -9.38
N ASP A 181 -4.69 5.90 -8.82
CA ASP A 181 -4.94 7.29 -8.46
C ASP A 181 -4.28 7.55 -7.09
N ARG A 182 -3.35 8.48 -7.04
CA ARG A 182 -2.65 8.90 -5.82
C ARG A 182 -3.44 9.95 -5.04
N TYR A 183 -4.25 10.73 -5.76
CA TYR A 183 -5.09 11.79 -5.22
C TYR A 183 -6.52 11.62 -5.72
N ARG A 184 -7.49 11.97 -4.86
CA ARG A 184 -8.90 11.94 -5.23
C ARG A 184 -9.14 13.00 -6.31
N ARG A 185 -9.56 12.58 -7.49
CA ARG A 185 -9.88 13.49 -8.57
C ARG A 185 -11.09 14.36 -8.18
N PRO A 186 -10.99 15.67 -8.31
CA PRO A 186 -12.17 16.49 -8.18
C PRO A 186 -13.19 16.12 -9.27
N PRO A 187 -14.49 16.21 -8.99
CA PRO A 187 -15.50 15.97 -10.01
C PRO A 187 -15.28 16.94 -11.18
N LYS A 188 -15.24 16.40 -12.42
CA LYS A 188 -15.10 17.23 -13.62
C LYS A 188 -16.23 18.25 -13.64
N LEU A 189 -15.88 19.51 -13.69
CA LEU A 189 -16.83 20.58 -13.88
C LEU A 189 -17.38 20.48 -15.33
N SER A 190 -18.66 20.87 -15.53
CA SER A 190 -19.14 21.04 -16.88
C SER A 190 -18.40 22.22 -17.54
N LEU A 191 -18.15 22.15 -18.85
CA LEU A 191 -17.48 23.23 -19.60
C LEU A 191 -18.07 24.63 -19.32
N ALA A 192 -19.39 24.73 -19.06
CA ALA A 192 -20.02 25.95 -18.68
C ALA A 192 -19.60 26.45 -17.29
N LYS A 193 -19.50 25.55 -16.31
CA LYS A 193 -19.02 25.89 -14.96
C LYS A 193 -17.54 26.24 -14.93
N GLU A 194 -16.75 25.62 -15.78
CA GLU A 194 -15.32 25.88 -15.90
C GLU A 194 -15.07 27.28 -16.48
N LYS A 195 -15.80 27.64 -17.55
CA LYS A 195 -15.79 29.00 -18.09
C LYS A 195 -16.25 30.07 -17.09
N MET A 196 -17.32 29.79 -16.35
CA MET A 196 -17.76 30.71 -15.28
C MET A 196 -16.68 30.91 -14.22
N ARG A 197 -16.05 29.85 -13.73
CA ARG A 197 -14.96 29.97 -12.75
C ARG A 197 -13.74 30.70 -13.30
N GLN A 198 -13.44 30.50 -14.56
CA GLN A 198 -12.35 31.23 -15.21
C GLN A 198 -12.68 32.73 -15.28
N GLN A 199 -13.90 33.09 -15.66
CA GLN A 199 -14.35 34.50 -15.66
C GLN A 199 -14.34 35.09 -14.26
N GLU A 200 -14.89 34.40 -13.26
CA GLU A 200 -14.86 34.85 -11.86
C GLU A 200 -13.44 35.06 -11.36
N ARG A 201 -12.51 34.19 -11.76
CA ARG A 201 -11.10 34.31 -11.38
C ARG A 201 -10.42 35.51 -12.07
N GLU A 202 -10.71 35.72 -13.34
CA GLU A 202 -10.21 36.87 -14.09
C GLU A 202 -10.78 38.18 -13.52
N GLU A 203 -12.06 38.23 -13.21
CA GLU A 203 -12.70 39.37 -12.54
C GLU A 203 -12.08 39.63 -11.16
N TYR A 204 -11.90 38.58 -10.36
CA TYR A 204 -11.24 38.68 -9.05
C TYR A 204 -9.81 39.23 -9.18
N LEU A 205 -9.01 38.70 -10.10
CA LEU A 205 -7.65 39.20 -10.35
C LEU A 205 -7.66 40.67 -10.83
N GLN A 206 -8.62 41.07 -11.64
CA GLN A 206 -8.79 42.45 -12.07
C GLN A 206 -9.15 43.40 -10.91
N THR A 207 -9.92 42.93 -9.94
CA THR A 207 -10.25 43.74 -8.74
C THR A 207 -9.09 43.89 -7.76
N GLN A 208 -8.13 42.96 -7.80
CA GLN A 208 -6.92 43.04 -6.94
C GLN A 208 -5.81 43.91 -7.54
N VAL A 209 -5.90 44.23 -8.84
CA VAL A 209 -4.92 45.11 -9.51
C VAL A 209 -5.31 46.57 -9.26
N ASN A 210 -4.43 47.33 -8.60
CA ASN A 210 -4.61 48.75 -8.33
C ASN A 210 -4.82 49.50 -9.66
N ASP A 211 -5.77 50.44 -9.72
CA ASP A 211 -6.09 51.24 -10.91
C ASP A 211 -4.90 51.90 -11.58
N LEU A 212 -3.86 52.21 -10.80
CA LEU A 212 -2.60 52.80 -11.32
C LEU A 212 -1.87 51.83 -12.27
N TRP A 213 -2.00 50.55 -12.11
CA TRP A 213 -1.34 49.54 -12.97
C TRP A 213 -2.18 49.17 -14.22
N ARG A 214 -3.45 49.57 -14.26
CA ARG A 214 -4.34 49.37 -15.43
C ARG A 214 -3.99 50.27 -16.61
N THR A 215 -3.28 51.37 -16.36
CA THR A 215 -2.88 52.35 -17.38
C THR A 215 -1.53 52.08 -18.00
N LEU A 216 -0.77 51.11 -17.49
CA LEU A 216 0.46 50.67 -18.14
C LEU A 216 0.10 49.83 -19.38
N PRO A 217 0.74 50.09 -20.55
CA PRO A 217 0.59 49.26 -21.69
C PRO A 217 0.93 47.82 -21.25
N VAL A 218 0.00 46.91 -21.36
CA VAL A 218 0.29 45.48 -21.27
C VAL A 218 1.33 45.24 -22.36
N HIS A 219 2.59 45.10 -21.97
CA HIS A 219 3.57 44.52 -22.85
C HIS A 219 2.96 43.16 -23.23
N GLU A 220 2.43 43.08 -24.44
CA GLU A 220 2.14 41.80 -25.05
C GLU A 220 3.42 40.99 -24.87
N ALA A 221 3.40 40.07 -23.90
CA ALA A 221 4.47 39.12 -23.72
C ALA A 221 4.67 38.52 -25.10
N ARG A 222 5.82 38.82 -25.68
CA ARG A 222 6.23 38.44 -27.03
C ARG A 222 5.73 37.04 -27.33
N GLY A 223 4.89 36.94 -28.35
CA GLY A 223 4.54 35.67 -28.94
C GLY A 223 3.69 34.81 -27.98
N GLY A 224 2.42 35.11 -27.92
CA GLY A 224 1.45 34.07 -27.76
C GLY A 224 1.59 33.14 -28.96
N ALA A 225 2.59 32.26 -28.93
CA ALA A 225 2.46 31.00 -29.64
C ALA A 225 1.10 30.48 -29.12
N ALA A 226 0.12 30.43 -30.02
CA ALA A 226 -1.18 29.83 -29.74
C ALA A 226 -0.84 28.57 -28.96
N GLN A 227 -1.22 28.54 -27.70
CA GLN A 227 -0.87 27.41 -26.83
C GLN A 227 -1.50 26.22 -27.55
N GLU A 228 -0.67 25.49 -28.29
CA GLU A 228 -1.14 24.35 -29.05
C GLU A 228 -1.97 23.55 -28.09
N SER A 229 -3.23 23.36 -28.40
CA SER A 229 -4.17 22.68 -27.50
C SER A 229 -3.61 21.30 -27.20
N ARG A 230 -2.93 21.20 -26.08
CA ARG A 230 -2.32 19.96 -25.60
C ARG A 230 -3.42 19.02 -25.14
N PHE A 231 -3.29 17.76 -25.43
CA PHE A 231 -4.17 16.73 -24.90
C PHE A 231 -3.35 15.65 -24.18
N PRO A 232 -3.65 15.37 -22.91
CA PRO A 232 -4.68 15.99 -22.06
C PRO A 232 -4.35 17.45 -21.68
N ASP A 233 -5.33 18.23 -21.31
CA ASP A 233 -5.15 19.63 -20.90
C ASP A 233 -4.21 19.75 -19.69
N GLU A 234 -4.32 18.81 -18.74
CA GLU A 234 -3.43 18.64 -17.60
C GLU A 234 -2.72 17.29 -17.69
N PRO A 235 -1.46 17.18 -17.19
CA PRO A 235 -0.76 15.90 -17.15
C PRO A 235 -1.55 14.85 -16.34
N GLU A 236 -1.59 13.61 -16.86
CA GLU A 236 -2.32 12.53 -16.22
C GLU A 236 -1.34 11.52 -15.62
N GLU A 237 -1.44 11.27 -14.32
CA GLU A 237 -0.56 10.34 -13.60
C GLU A 237 -1.00 8.89 -13.73
N ASN A 238 -2.30 8.63 -13.79
CA ASN A 238 -2.83 7.27 -13.91
C ASN A 238 -2.82 6.79 -15.35
N LEU A 239 -1.73 6.10 -15.71
CA LEU A 239 -1.48 5.67 -17.07
C LEU A 239 -2.52 4.67 -17.58
N LEU A 240 -2.90 3.68 -16.76
CA LEU A 240 -3.91 2.70 -17.14
C LEU A 240 -5.29 3.37 -17.31
N TYR A 241 -5.62 4.37 -16.47
CA TYR A 241 -6.86 5.13 -16.66
C TYR A 241 -6.87 5.89 -17.98
N PHE A 242 -5.75 6.56 -18.30
CA PHE A 242 -5.65 7.29 -19.54
C PHE A 242 -5.78 6.38 -20.76
N ILE A 243 -5.08 5.24 -20.76
CA ILE A 243 -5.15 4.23 -21.81
C ILE A 243 -6.56 3.65 -21.92
N GLU A 244 -7.20 3.26 -20.82
CA GLU A 244 -8.58 2.76 -20.79
C GLU A 244 -9.53 3.72 -21.53
N LYS A 245 -9.37 5.03 -21.33
CA LYS A 245 -10.29 6.04 -21.87
C LYS A 245 -9.94 6.48 -23.28
N ASN A 246 -8.66 6.55 -23.63
CA ASN A 246 -8.20 7.28 -24.81
C ASN A 246 -7.44 6.45 -25.86
N ALA A 247 -6.99 5.22 -25.55
CA ALA A 247 -6.27 4.40 -26.52
C ALA A 247 -7.15 4.12 -27.76
N PRO A 248 -6.68 4.48 -28.98
CA PRO A 248 -7.57 4.52 -30.13
C PRO A 248 -7.96 3.15 -30.67
N LEU A 249 -7.10 2.14 -30.49
CA LEU A 249 -7.25 0.81 -31.10
C LEU A 249 -7.76 -0.27 -30.14
N LEU A 250 -7.93 0.02 -28.85
CA LEU A 250 -8.47 -0.97 -27.92
C LEU A 250 -9.96 -1.22 -28.16
N ASP A 251 -10.31 -2.48 -28.31
CA ASP A 251 -11.69 -2.93 -28.35
C ASP A 251 -12.41 -2.77 -26.99
N PRO A 252 -13.74 -2.75 -26.94
CA PRO A 252 -14.50 -2.64 -25.68
C PRO A 252 -14.12 -3.70 -24.65
N TRP A 253 -13.87 -4.95 -25.06
CA TRP A 253 -13.50 -6.04 -24.16
C TRP A 253 -12.09 -5.84 -23.57
N GLN A 254 -11.14 -5.32 -24.36
CA GLN A 254 -9.80 -5.00 -23.91
C GLN A 254 -9.81 -3.87 -22.90
N ARG A 255 -10.61 -2.82 -23.14
CA ARG A 255 -10.78 -1.71 -22.18
C ARG A 255 -11.33 -2.18 -20.84
N GLU A 256 -12.23 -3.17 -20.85
CA GLU A 256 -12.76 -3.73 -19.60
C GLU A 256 -11.68 -4.50 -18.83
N ILE A 257 -10.80 -5.27 -19.49
CA ILE A 257 -9.65 -5.92 -18.87
C ILE A 257 -8.68 -4.89 -18.28
N VAL A 258 -8.35 -3.82 -19.01
CA VAL A 258 -7.52 -2.71 -18.47
C VAL A 258 -8.18 -2.11 -17.22
N ARG A 259 -9.51 -1.92 -17.23
CA ARG A 259 -10.26 -1.42 -16.07
C ARG A 259 -10.21 -2.36 -14.90
N ILE A 260 -10.33 -3.67 -15.12
CA ILE A 260 -10.25 -4.71 -14.09
C ILE A 260 -8.89 -4.64 -13.40
N VAL A 261 -7.80 -4.71 -14.15
CA VAL A 261 -6.44 -4.66 -13.58
C VAL A 261 -6.20 -3.36 -12.82
N ARG A 262 -6.63 -2.23 -13.39
CA ARG A 262 -6.50 -0.92 -12.72
C ARG A 262 -7.26 -0.85 -11.39
N LYS A 263 -8.48 -1.39 -11.32
CA LYS A 263 -9.28 -1.40 -10.08
C LYS A 263 -8.66 -2.30 -9.02
N ILE A 264 -8.10 -3.44 -9.42
CA ILE A 264 -7.39 -4.35 -8.51
C ILE A 264 -6.11 -3.69 -8.00
N ALA A 265 -5.34 -3.03 -8.89
CA ALA A 265 -4.16 -2.26 -8.49
C ALA A 265 -4.51 -1.16 -7.46
N GLN A 266 -5.62 -0.45 -7.67
CA GLN A 266 -6.11 0.58 -6.75
C GLN A 266 -6.53 0.00 -5.39
N TYR A 267 -7.12 -1.20 -5.37
CA TYR A 267 -7.52 -1.86 -4.13
C TYR A 267 -6.30 -2.20 -3.25
N PHE A 268 -5.16 -2.60 -3.84
CA PHE A 268 -3.94 -2.91 -3.10
C PHE A 268 -3.07 -1.69 -2.76
N PHE A 269 -3.37 -0.53 -3.34
CA PHE A 269 -2.55 0.66 -3.16
C PHE A 269 -2.45 1.14 -1.70
N PRO A 270 -3.52 1.16 -0.88
CA PRO A 270 -3.44 1.49 0.54
C PRO A 270 -2.49 0.60 1.34
N GLN A 271 -2.48 -0.71 1.08
CA GLN A 271 -1.62 -1.66 1.81
C GLN A 271 -0.13 -1.34 1.62
N ARG A 272 0.27 -0.92 0.42
CA ARG A 272 1.65 -0.51 0.12
C ARG A 272 2.08 0.77 0.84
N GLN A 273 1.13 1.59 1.25
CA GLN A 273 1.37 2.87 1.94
C GLN A 273 1.27 2.78 3.46
N THR A 274 0.84 1.65 3.99
CA THR A 274 0.55 1.47 5.41
C THR A 274 1.15 0.17 5.95
N GLN A 275 2.20 -0.34 5.35
CA GLN A 275 2.79 -1.62 5.74
C GLN A 275 3.27 -1.60 7.20
N VAL A 276 4.03 -0.57 7.60
CA VAL A 276 4.53 -0.43 8.98
C VAL A 276 3.39 -0.23 9.97
N MET A 277 2.46 0.66 9.63
CA MET A 277 1.32 0.94 10.50
C MET A 277 0.41 -0.26 10.66
N ASN A 278 0.02 -0.90 9.56
CA ASN A 278 -0.95 -1.99 9.52
C ASN A 278 -0.41 -3.25 10.19
N GLU A 279 0.80 -3.67 9.84
CA GLU A 279 1.46 -4.84 10.45
C GLU A 279 1.76 -4.59 11.94
N GLY A 280 2.25 -3.39 12.26
CA GLY A 280 2.49 -2.99 13.64
C GLY A 280 1.21 -2.92 14.47
N TRP A 281 0.11 -2.41 13.91
CA TRP A 281 -1.20 -2.35 14.54
C TRP A 281 -1.75 -3.74 14.83
N ALA A 282 -1.74 -4.62 13.85
CA ALA A 282 -2.21 -5.99 14.01
C ALA A 282 -1.35 -6.76 15.03
N THR A 283 -0.02 -6.55 15.01
CA THR A 283 0.91 -7.13 15.97
C THR A 283 0.69 -6.60 17.39
N TYR A 284 0.44 -5.30 17.56
CA TYR A 284 0.12 -4.70 18.84
C TYR A 284 -1.19 -5.27 19.42
N TRP A 285 -2.22 -5.40 18.58
CA TRP A 285 -3.50 -5.89 19.03
C TRP A 285 -3.50 -7.38 19.32
N HIS A 286 -2.85 -8.23 18.50
CA HIS A 286 -2.78 -9.64 18.87
C HIS A 286 -2.04 -9.83 20.20
N TYR A 287 -0.97 -9.07 20.44
CA TYR A 287 -0.25 -9.09 21.69
C TYR A 287 -1.14 -8.64 22.87
N THR A 288 -1.82 -7.52 22.72
CA THR A 288 -2.67 -6.96 23.77
C THR A 288 -3.87 -7.85 24.10
N LEU A 289 -4.58 -8.34 23.08
CA LEU A 289 -5.79 -9.15 23.24
C LEU A 289 -5.48 -10.48 23.93
N LEU A 290 -4.42 -11.18 23.49
CA LEU A 290 -4.06 -12.47 24.06
C LEU A 290 -3.48 -12.35 25.48
N ASN A 291 -2.68 -11.33 25.76
CA ASN A 291 -2.24 -11.08 27.14
C ASN A 291 -3.41 -10.75 28.06
N THR A 292 -4.39 -9.97 27.60
CA THR A 292 -5.61 -9.69 28.40
C THR A 292 -6.38 -10.98 28.72
N LEU A 293 -6.54 -11.88 27.75
CA LEU A 293 -7.19 -13.18 27.98
C LEU A 293 -6.40 -14.06 28.96
N TYR A 294 -5.07 -13.99 28.92
CA TYR A 294 -4.21 -14.70 29.87
C TYR A 294 -4.33 -14.12 31.28
N ASP A 295 -4.30 -12.80 31.42
CA ASP A 295 -4.47 -12.12 32.72
C ASP A 295 -5.85 -12.41 33.35
N GLU A 296 -6.88 -12.62 32.53
CA GLU A 296 -8.20 -13.07 32.94
C GLU A 296 -8.25 -14.57 33.32
N GLY A 297 -7.16 -15.31 33.14
CA GLY A 297 -7.05 -16.74 33.43
C GLY A 297 -7.74 -17.65 32.40
N LEU A 298 -7.99 -17.15 31.20
CA LEU A 298 -8.65 -17.91 30.12
C LEU A 298 -7.67 -18.71 29.28
N LEU A 299 -6.42 -18.30 29.18
CA LEU A 299 -5.37 -18.99 28.42
C LEU A 299 -4.42 -19.73 29.36
N SER A 300 -3.87 -20.85 28.90
CA SER A 300 -2.88 -21.64 29.63
C SER A 300 -1.46 -21.13 29.43
N ASP A 301 -0.55 -21.48 30.38
CA ASP A 301 0.88 -21.16 30.25
C ASP A 301 1.49 -21.76 28.97
N SER A 302 1.08 -22.98 28.59
CA SER A 302 1.55 -23.62 27.37
C SER A 302 1.14 -22.87 26.10
N PHE A 303 -0.08 -22.32 26.08
CA PHE A 303 -0.53 -21.44 24.99
C PHE A 303 0.36 -20.20 24.92
N MET A 304 0.60 -19.54 26.03
CA MET A 304 1.40 -18.31 26.09
C MET A 304 2.86 -18.53 25.69
N LEU A 305 3.44 -19.66 26.03
CA LEU A 305 4.81 -19.98 25.60
C LEU A 305 4.93 -20.07 24.07
N GLU A 306 4.03 -20.78 23.42
CA GLU A 306 4.00 -20.89 21.96
C GLU A 306 3.67 -19.56 21.30
N PHE A 307 2.68 -18.85 21.81
CA PHE A 307 2.33 -17.51 21.35
C PHE A 307 3.51 -16.53 21.44
N LEU A 308 4.17 -16.44 22.58
CA LEU A 308 5.29 -15.52 22.79
C LEU A 308 6.49 -15.87 21.90
N GLN A 309 6.74 -17.17 21.68
CA GLN A 309 7.78 -17.59 20.73
C GLN A 309 7.45 -17.11 19.31
N SER A 310 6.21 -17.32 18.86
CA SER A 310 5.75 -16.88 17.52
C SER A 310 5.77 -15.36 17.39
N HIS A 311 5.27 -14.65 18.40
CA HIS A 311 5.31 -13.18 18.43
C HIS A 311 6.75 -12.65 18.34
N THR A 312 7.65 -13.21 19.15
CA THR A 312 9.06 -12.79 19.15
C THR A 312 9.73 -13.01 17.79
N ASN A 313 9.40 -14.10 17.10
CA ASN A 313 9.91 -14.35 15.75
C ASN A 313 9.40 -13.32 14.74
N VAL A 314 8.14 -12.92 14.83
CA VAL A 314 7.54 -11.91 13.94
C VAL A 314 8.18 -10.54 14.14
N VAL A 315 8.40 -10.12 15.40
CA VAL A 315 8.99 -8.81 15.72
C VAL A 315 10.52 -8.83 15.80
N TYR A 316 11.15 -9.92 15.41
CA TYR A 316 12.63 -10.01 15.44
C TYR A 316 13.25 -9.05 14.42
N GLN A 317 14.11 -8.16 14.90
CA GLN A 317 14.92 -7.27 14.07
C GLN A 317 16.37 -7.79 14.08
N PRO A 318 16.87 -8.32 12.95
CA PRO A 318 18.27 -8.74 12.88
C PRO A 318 19.23 -7.54 13.03
N PRO A 319 20.38 -7.72 13.67
CA PRO A 319 21.41 -6.70 13.71
C PRO A 319 21.88 -6.34 12.30
N TYR A 320 22.16 -5.04 12.05
CA TYR A 320 22.55 -4.54 10.73
C TYR A 320 23.85 -5.16 10.16
N ASN A 321 24.71 -5.68 11.00
CA ASN A 321 26.01 -6.24 10.62
C ASN A 321 25.97 -7.74 10.27
N VAL A 322 24.81 -8.37 10.26
CA VAL A 322 24.67 -9.78 9.87
C VAL A 322 24.41 -9.92 8.37
N ARG A 323 24.99 -10.99 7.78
CA ARG A 323 24.90 -11.23 6.32
C ARG A 323 23.46 -11.29 5.77
N TRP A 324 22.52 -11.67 6.60
CA TRP A 324 21.10 -11.79 6.19
C TRP A 324 20.25 -10.56 6.55
N TYR A 325 20.89 -9.45 6.94
CA TYR A 325 20.16 -8.20 7.15
C TYR A 325 19.49 -7.74 5.86
N ASN A 326 18.18 -7.58 5.90
CA ASN A 326 17.35 -7.19 4.75
C ASN A 326 16.53 -5.92 5.02
N GLY A 327 17.09 -5.00 5.77
CA GLY A 327 16.42 -3.77 6.15
C GLY A 327 15.68 -3.85 7.49
N ILE A 328 14.89 -2.82 7.78
CA ILE A 328 14.10 -2.75 9.00
C ILE A 328 12.83 -3.60 8.80
N ASN A 329 12.58 -4.50 9.76
CA ASN A 329 11.37 -5.31 9.79
C ASN A 329 10.14 -4.40 10.08
N PRO A 330 9.16 -4.29 9.17
CA PRO A 330 8.00 -3.42 9.35
C PRO A 330 7.12 -3.83 10.55
N TYR A 331 7.02 -5.12 10.85
CA TYR A 331 6.32 -5.63 12.04
C TYR A 331 6.98 -5.13 13.33
N ALA A 332 8.32 -5.29 13.41
CA ALA A 332 9.09 -4.85 14.56
C ALA A 332 8.99 -3.34 14.77
N LEU A 333 9.20 -2.57 13.70
CA LEU A 333 9.15 -1.11 13.77
C LEU A 333 7.74 -0.62 14.15
N GLY A 334 6.72 -1.13 13.47
CA GLY A 334 5.35 -0.74 13.73
C GLY A 334 4.90 -1.09 15.15
N PHE A 335 5.18 -2.31 15.62
CA PHE A 335 4.89 -2.74 16.97
C PHE A 335 5.60 -1.87 18.02
N ALA A 336 6.90 -1.60 17.82
CA ALA A 336 7.67 -0.73 18.71
C ALA A 336 7.09 0.69 18.77
N MET A 337 6.71 1.26 17.61
CA MET A 337 6.14 2.60 17.56
C MET A 337 4.76 2.67 18.25
N TRP A 338 3.85 1.72 18.01
CA TRP A 338 2.56 1.69 18.70
C TRP A 338 2.71 1.50 20.21
N THR A 339 3.61 0.61 20.62
CA THR A 339 3.93 0.40 22.05
C THR A 339 4.50 1.67 22.68
N ASP A 340 5.36 2.37 21.97
CA ASP A 340 5.99 3.58 22.47
C ASP A 340 5.03 4.78 22.54
N ILE A 341 4.11 4.92 21.59
CA ILE A 341 3.01 5.91 21.65
C ILE A 341 2.20 5.70 22.94
N ARG A 342 1.82 4.45 23.24
CA ARG A 342 1.12 4.16 24.50
C ARG A 342 1.93 4.54 25.71
N ARG A 343 3.21 4.18 25.75
CA ARG A 343 4.12 4.55 26.85
C ARG A 343 4.22 6.06 27.02
N ILE A 344 4.35 6.81 25.93
CA ILE A 344 4.42 8.29 25.96
C ILE A 344 3.12 8.87 26.53
N CYS A 345 1.98 8.32 26.18
CA CYS A 345 0.70 8.75 26.73
C CYS A 345 0.58 8.44 28.22
N GLU A 346 0.90 7.19 28.65
CA GLU A 346 0.71 6.73 30.02
C GLU A 346 1.83 7.18 30.98
N ASN A 347 3.11 7.13 30.53
CA ASN A 347 4.28 7.34 31.36
C ASN A 347 5.39 8.16 30.62
N PRO A 348 5.15 9.42 30.28
CA PRO A 348 6.09 10.23 29.53
C PRO A 348 7.33 10.61 30.35
N THR A 349 8.50 10.52 29.75
CA THR A 349 9.76 11.12 30.24
C THR A 349 9.84 12.62 29.89
N ASP A 350 10.86 13.31 30.39
CA ASP A 350 11.09 14.72 30.01
C ASP A 350 11.41 14.84 28.52
N GLU A 351 12.21 13.90 27.95
CA GLU A 351 12.47 13.82 26.51
C GLU A 351 11.17 13.66 25.71
N ASP A 352 10.26 12.81 26.18
CA ASP A 352 8.96 12.61 25.52
C ASP A 352 8.10 13.87 25.53
N ARG A 353 8.11 14.63 26.64
CA ARG A 353 7.38 15.90 26.75
C ARG A 353 7.93 16.98 25.83
N GLU A 354 9.22 16.96 25.55
CA GLU A 354 9.87 17.84 24.60
C GLU A 354 9.55 17.45 23.15
N TRP A 355 9.62 16.14 22.83
CA TRP A 355 9.42 15.63 21.47
C TRP A 355 7.96 15.49 21.07
N PHE A 356 7.08 15.23 22.03
CA PHE A 356 5.67 14.92 21.81
C PHE A 356 4.76 15.63 22.82
N PRO A 357 4.82 16.97 22.93
CA PRO A 357 4.08 17.72 23.95
C PRO A 357 2.56 17.51 23.85
N GLU A 358 2.05 17.19 22.65
CA GLU A 358 0.61 17.06 22.40
C GLU A 358 0.04 15.72 22.89
N ILE A 359 0.86 14.66 22.98
CA ILE A 359 0.41 13.32 23.35
C ILE A 359 0.97 12.85 24.70
N ALA A 360 2.01 13.50 25.23
CA ALA A 360 2.61 13.13 26.50
C ALA A 360 1.63 13.34 27.68
N GLY A 361 1.17 12.22 28.26
CA GLY A 361 0.17 12.22 29.34
C GLY A 361 -1.27 12.33 28.86
N SER A 362 -1.55 12.17 27.56
CA SER A 362 -2.90 12.13 27.01
C SER A 362 -3.55 10.73 27.11
N ASP A 363 -4.82 10.62 26.70
CA ASP A 363 -5.46 9.31 26.53
C ASP A 363 -4.84 8.56 25.35
N TRP A 364 -4.29 7.36 25.59
CA TRP A 364 -3.63 6.58 24.57
C TRP A 364 -4.62 5.99 23.55
N GLN A 365 -5.87 5.69 23.93
CA GLN A 365 -6.85 5.15 23.01
C GLN A 365 -7.28 6.20 21.99
N ASP A 366 -7.48 7.44 22.42
CA ASP A 366 -7.80 8.55 21.54
C ASP A 366 -6.63 8.85 20.59
N THR A 367 -5.40 8.81 21.10
CA THR A 367 -4.18 8.99 20.30
C THR A 367 -4.02 7.89 19.25
N PHE A 368 -4.28 6.64 19.64
CA PHE A 368 -4.26 5.48 18.72
C PHE A 368 -5.30 5.62 17.61
N ASP A 369 -6.56 5.93 17.97
CA ASP A 369 -7.63 6.10 16.99
C ASP A 369 -7.30 7.22 16.01
N PHE A 370 -6.80 8.35 16.52
CA PHE A 370 -6.38 9.47 15.68
C PHE A 370 -5.23 9.09 14.75
N ALA A 371 -4.18 8.46 15.25
CA ALA A 371 -3.02 8.06 14.44
C ALA A 371 -3.41 7.01 13.39
N MET A 372 -4.13 5.97 13.78
CA MET A 372 -4.58 4.90 12.88
C MET A 372 -5.44 5.46 11.73
N ARG A 373 -6.37 6.37 12.03
CA ARG A 373 -7.31 6.90 11.03
C ARG A 373 -6.69 7.87 10.04
N ASN A 374 -5.69 8.64 10.43
CA ASN A 374 -5.29 9.85 9.70
C ASN A 374 -3.90 9.78 9.08
N PHE A 375 -3.11 8.74 9.35
CA PHE A 375 -1.73 8.64 8.89
C PHE A 375 -1.52 7.46 7.91
N LYS A 376 -0.44 7.56 7.15
CA LYS A 376 0.20 6.50 6.38
C LYS A 376 1.64 6.35 6.86
N ASP A 377 2.38 5.34 6.45
CA ASP A 377 3.72 5.03 6.97
C ASP A 377 4.65 6.24 6.99
N GLU A 378 4.78 6.94 5.88
CA GLU A 378 5.61 8.16 5.78
C GLU A 378 5.28 9.18 6.88
N SER A 379 4.01 9.57 6.96
CA SER A 379 3.57 10.58 7.91
C SER A 379 3.54 10.07 9.35
N PHE A 380 3.25 8.79 9.57
CA PHE A 380 3.30 8.14 10.87
C PHE A 380 4.71 8.12 11.45
N ILE A 381 5.69 7.73 10.63
CA ILE A 381 7.11 7.76 11.01
C ILE A 381 7.55 9.20 11.28
N ALA A 382 7.21 10.14 10.38
CA ALA A 382 7.54 11.55 10.57
C ALA A 382 6.98 12.15 11.86
N GLN A 383 5.80 11.70 12.29
CA GLN A 383 5.13 12.22 13.48
C GLN A 383 5.53 11.50 14.76
N TYR A 384 5.59 10.15 14.76
CA TYR A 384 5.61 9.36 15.98
C TYR A 384 6.89 8.55 16.23
N LEU A 385 7.85 8.51 15.31
CA LEU A 385 9.11 7.81 15.56
C LEU A 385 9.94 8.56 16.61
N SER A 386 10.07 7.98 17.80
CA SER A 386 10.73 8.60 18.95
C SER A 386 12.25 8.35 18.96
N PRO A 387 13.03 9.22 19.64
CA PRO A 387 14.45 8.97 19.91
C PRO A 387 14.69 7.62 20.62
N LYS A 388 13.78 7.22 21.50
CA LYS A 388 13.85 5.91 22.17
C LYS A 388 13.81 4.76 21.17
N VAL A 389 12.81 4.71 20.28
CA VAL A 389 12.70 3.67 19.25
C VAL A 389 13.91 3.70 18.31
N MET A 390 14.41 4.88 17.92
CA MET A 390 15.60 5.00 17.10
C MET A 390 16.86 4.42 17.80
N ARG A 391 16.99 4.61 19.12
CA ARG A 391 18.07 4.01 19.92
C ARG A 391 17.93 2.50 20.02
N ASP A 392 16.74 2.00 20.30
CA ASP A 392 16.45 0.56 20.42
C ASP A 392 16.78 -0.18 19.11
N PHE A 393 16.47 0.42 17.97
CA PHE A 393 16.75 -0.12 16.63
C PHE A 393 18.17 0.21 16.13
N ARG A 394 18.95 0.98 16.87
CA ARG A 394 20.31 1.42 16.48
C ARG A 394 20.34 2.08 15.09
N MET A 395 19.34 2.89 14.78
CA MET A 395 19.13 3.45 13.43
C MET A 395 20.30 4.34 12.96
N PHE A 396 21.01 4.98 13.87
CA PHE A 396 22.22 5.76 13.58
C PHE A 396 23.35 4.92 12.98
N ALA A 397 23.41 3.61 13.26
CA ALA A 397 24.39 2.70 12.67
C ALA A 397 23.98 2.19 11.28
N ILE A 398 22.68 2.25 10.94
CA ILE A 398 22.12 1.79 9.67
C ILE A 398 22.28 2.87 8.58
N LEU A 399 22.34 4.14 8.96
CA LEU A 399 22.39 5.29 8.05
C LEU A 399 23.83 5.71 7.69
N ASP A 400 24.82 4.97 8.13
CA ASP A 400 26.22 5.24 7.80
C ASP A 400 26.52 4.80 6.35
N ASP A 401 27.31 5.60 5.65
CA ASP A 401 27.52 5.54 4.21
C ASP A 401 28.04 4.16 3.76
N GLU A 402 27.37 3.53 2.80
CA GLU A 402 27.77 2.26 2.17
C GLU A 402 29.15 2.30 1.49
N HIS A 403 29.75 3.47 1.34
CA HIS A 403 31.00 3.68 0.62
C HIS A 403 32.24 3.82 1.49
N GLU A 404 32.11 3.89 2.82
CA GLU A 404 33.26 3.97 3.72
C GLU A 404 33.58 2.62 4.39
N GLN A 405 34.82 2.16 4.24
CA GLN A 405 35.34 0.92 4.85
C GLN A 405 35.40 0.94 6.38
N ASN A 406 35.22 2.08 7.01
CA ASN A 406 35.17 2.26 8.44
C ASN A 406 33.91 2.99 8.84
N LEU A 407 33.03 2.32 9.58
CA LEU A 407 31.89 2.91 10.27
C LEU A 407 32.41 4.01 11.22
N LYS A 408 32.53 5.25 10.73
CA LYS A 408 32.57 6.41 11.59
C LYS A 408 31.16 6.62 12.10
N VAL A 409 30.86 6.07 13.25
CA VAL A 409 29.74 6.52 14.07
C VAL A 409 30.05 7.97 14.44
N SER A 410 29.76 8.92 13.58
CA SER A 410 29.53 10.29 13.99
C SER A 410 28.27 10.20 14.82
N ALA A 411 28.46 10.04 16.14
CA ALA A 411 27.39 9.79 17.07
C ALA A 411 26.42 10.97 17.01
N ILE A 412 25.38 10.81 16.24
CA ILE A 412 24.26 11.71 16.16
C ILE A 412 23.38 11.38 17.37
N HIS A 413 23.84 11.76 18.55
CA HIS A 413 23.10 11.62 19.79
C HIS A 413 22.44 12.96 20.21
N ASP A 414 22.34 13.88 19.28
CA ASP A 414 21.67 15.16 19.50
C ASP A 414 20.32 15.20 18.78
N ASP A 415 19.48 16.15 19.13
CA ASP A 415 18.14 16.32 18.56
C ASP A 415 18.16 16.49 17.05
N SER A 416 19.17 17.16 16.50
CA SER A 416 19.27 17.39 15.07
C SER A 416 19.51 16.09 14.31
N GLY A 417 20.33 15.20 14.86
CA GLY A 417 20.58 13.87 14.32
C GLY A 417 19.35 12.97 14.35
N PHE A 418 18.63 12.92 15.46
CA PHE A 418 17.38 12.17 15.55
C PHE A 418 16.32 12.69 14.57
N ARG A 419 16.19 14.00 14.41
CA ARG A 419 15.29 14.61 13.41
C ARG A 419 15.69 14.21 12.00
N ARG A 420 16.98 14.18 11.70
CA ARG A 420 17.48 13.76 10.40
C ARG A 420 17.22 12.28 10.11
N VAL A 421 17.42 11.38 11.08
CA VAL A 421 17.08 9.96 10.98
C VAL A 421 15.59 9.77 10.68
N ARG A 422 14.73 10.48 11.42
CA ARG A 422 13.28 10.44 11.21
C ARG A 422 12.90 10.89 9.80
N GLU A 423 13.49 11.97 9.31
CA GLU A 423 13.26 12.50 7.95
C GLU A 423 13.66 11.48 6.88
N ILE A 424 14.86 10.90 6.97
CA ILE A 424 15.37 9.92 6.00
C ILE A 424 14.50 8.67 5.99
N LEU A 425 14.13 8.15 7.16
CA LEU A 425 13.29 6.96 7.24
C LEU A 425 11.87 7.24 6.73
N SER A 426 11.29 8.38 7.07
CA SER A 426 10.00 8.82 6.53
C SER A 426 10.04 8.88 5.00
N GLU A 427 11.07 9.51 4.44
CA GLU A 427 11.24 9.58 2.98
C GLU A 427 11.44 8.20 2.33
N HIS A 428 12.07 7.24 3.02
CA HIS A 428 12.20 5.87 2.54
C HIS A 428 10.83 5.18 2.37
N TYR A 429 9.86 5.47 3.20
CA TYR A 429 8.49 4.93 3.10
C TYR A 429 7.57 5.77 2.20
N ASN A 430 8.04 6.89 1.70
CA ASN A 430 7.29 7.72 0.76
C ASN A 430 7.29 7.10 -0.65
N LEU A 431 6.17 6.51 -1.07
CA LEU A 431 6.06 5.94 -2.43
C LEU A 431 6.27 6.98 -3.53
N GLY A 432 5.83 8.22 -3.31
CA GLY A 432 6.09 9.33 -4.24
C GLY A 432 7.57 9.59 -4.46
N SER A 433 8.37 9.19 -3.48
CA SER A 433 9.83 9.29 -3.50
C SER A 433 10.52 8.02 -4.02
N ARG A 434 9.90 6.87 -3.98
CA ARG A 434 10.48 5.57 -4.39
C ARG A 434 10.18 5.23 -5.85
N GLU A 435 9.05 5.68 -6.37
CA GLU A 435 8.61 5.36 -7.72
C GLU A 435 8.91 6.53 -8.67
N PRO A 436 9.33 6.28 -9.93
CA PRO A 436 9.49 7.32 -10.93
C PRO A 436 8.15 8.05 -11.15
N ASN A 437 8.18 9.38 -11.15
CA ASN A 437 7.00 10.18 -11.47
C ASN A 437 6.87 10.28 -12.99
N ILE A 438 6.02 9.42 -13.56
CA ILE A 438 5.76 9.37 -15.01
C ILE A 438 4.32 9.82 -15.25
N GLN A 439 4.15 10.78 -16.14
CA GLN A 439 2.85 11.37 -16.46
C GLN A 439 2.61 11.32 -17.97
N VAL A 440 1.35 11.15 -18.37
CA VAL A 440 0.94 11.41 -19.74
C VAL A 440 1.04 12.91 -19.97
N TRP A 441 1.90 13.30 -20.91
CA TRP A 441 2.17 14.69 -21.19
C TRP A 441 1.39 15.21 -22.40
N ASN A 442 1.40 14.45 -23.50
CA ASN A 442 0.74 14.88 -24.74
C ASN A 442 0.39 13.69 -25.64
N VAL A 443 -0.63 13.86 -26.45
CA VAL A 443 -0.96 12.99 -27.58
C VAL A 443 -1.01 13.84 -28.84
N ASP A 444 -0.29 13.43 -29.88
CA ASP A 444 -0.39 14.07 -31.19
C ASP A 444 -1.70 13.65 -31.88
N LEU A 445 -2.76 14.40 -31.62
CA LEU A 445 -4.09 14.10 -32.17
C LEU A 445 -4.20 14.38 -33.67
N ARG A 446 -3.32 15.23 -34.25
CA ARG A 446 -3.35 15.68 -35.64
C ARG A 446 -2.37 14.96 -36.54
N GLY A 447 -1.30 14.39 -35.99
CA GLY A 447 -0.24 13.70 -36.70
C GLY A 447 -0.30 12.18 -36.55
N ASP A 448 0.76 11.59 -36.01
CA ASP A 448 0.99 10.15 -35.94
C ASP A 448 0.31 9.44 -34.76
N ARG A 449 -0.48 10.15 -33.95
CA ARG A 449 -1.12 9.69 -32.74
C ARG A 449 -0.14 9.19 -31.68
N SER A 450 1.11 9.64 -31.74
CA SER A 450 2.11 9.28 -30.72
C SER A 450 1.72 9.79 -29.35
N LEU A 451 2.01 8.97 -28.34
CA LEU A 451 1.83 9.27 -26.93
C LEU A 451 3.17 9.73 -26.36
N THR A 452 3.21 10.93 -25.80
CA THR A 452 4.38 11.43 -25.08
C THR A 452 4.15 11.30 -23.57
N LEU A 453 5.03 10.56 -22.92
CA LEU A 453 5.14 10.44 -21.49
C LEU A 453 6.27 11.33 -21.00
N ARG A 454 6.12 11.87 -19.79
CA ARG A 454 7.15 12.70 -19.19
C ARG A 454 7.51 12.20 -17.80
N HIS A 455 8.78 11.86 -17.63
CA HIS A 455 9.38 11.56 -16.34
C HIS A 455 9.84 12.86 -15.69
N GLN A 456 9.34 13.13 -14.48
CA GLN A 456 9.78 14.25 -13.65
C GLN A 456 10.95 13.76 -12.79
N ALA A 457 12.19 14.07 -13.21
CA ALA A 457 13.42 13.64 -12.54
C ALA A 457 13.71 14.46 -11.27
N TRP A 458 12.67 14.72 -10.48
CA TRP A 458 12.81 15.43 -9.23
C TRP A 458 13.71 14.67 -8.26
N ARG A 459 14.65 15.34 -7.62
CA ARG A 459 15.70 14.75 -6.78
C ARG A 459 16.52 13.65 -7.48
N LYS A 460 16.72 13.80 -8.79
CA LYS A 460 17.57 12.92 -9.63
C LYS A 460 17.19 11.43 -9.56
N ARG A 461 15.91 11.11 -9.43
CA ARG A 461 15.47 9.70 -9.46
C ARG A 461 15.62 9.13 -10.83
N PRO A 462 16.45 8.10 -11.00
CA PRO A 462 16.63 7.46 -12.29
C PRO A 462 15.41 6.61 -12.63
N LEU A 463 15.20 6.43 -13.92
CA LEU A 463 14.35 5.38 -14.45
C LEU A 463 15.02 4.02 -14.21
N GLY A 464 14.25 2.98 -13.96
CA GLY A 464 14.78 1.63 -13.73
C GLY A 464 15.27 0.96 -15.03
N ASP A 465 16.08 -0.08 -14.90
CA ASP A 465 16.66 -0.86 -16.03
C ASP A 465 15.57 -1.51 -16.91
N THR A 466 14.38 -1.74 -16.37
CA THR A 466 13.24 -2.32 -17.08
C THR A 466 12.45 -1.31 -17.93
N THR A 467 12.85 -0.05 -17.95
CA THR A 467 12.11 1.03 -18.66
C THR A 467 11.80 0.68 -20.10
N THR A 468 12.77 0.13 -20.84
CA THR A 468 12.58 -0.23 -22.26
C THR A 468 11.49 -1.31 -22.43
N GLU A 469 11.44 -2.31 -21.55
CA GLU A 469 10.42 -3.36 -21.62
C GLU A 469 9.04 -2.82 -21.26
N VAL A 470 8.95 -1.97 -20.23
CA VAL A 470 7.70 -1.29 -19.88
C VAL A 470 7.18 -0.44 -21.03
N MET A 471 8.05 0.28 -21.74
CA MET A 471 7.67 1.08 -22.92
C MET A 471 7.07 0.22 -24.04
N LYS A 472 7.52 -1.03 -24.24
CA LYS A 472 6.92 -1.96 -25.22
C LYS A 472 5.47 -2.32 -24.83
N HIS A 473 5.22 -2.56 -23.52
CA HIS A 473 3.88 -2.82 -23.03
C HIS A 473 2.95 -1.61 -23.22
N ILE A 474 3.45 -0.39 -22.96
CA ILE A 474 2.68 0.83 -23.20
C ILE A 474 2.35 0.99 -24.68
N ALA A 475 3.34 0.80 -25.57
CA ALA A 475 3.13 0.91 -27.02
C ALA A 475 2.11 -0.12 -27.54
N ARG A 476 2.10 -1.33 -26.97
CA ARG A 476 1.10 -2.37 -27.28
C ARG A 476 -0.31 -1.94 -26.88
N LEU A 477 -0.49 -1.41 -25.68
CA LEU A 477 -1.78 -0.93 -25.21
C LEU A 477 -2.25 0.34 -25.94
N TRP A 478 -1.33 1.24 -26.25
CA TRP A 478 -1.65 2.48 -26.96
C TRP A 478 -1.95 2.29 -28.45
N GLY A 479 -1.22 1.36 -29.07
CA GLY A 479 -1.38 1.03 -30.49
C GLY A 479 -0.54 1.87 -31.47
N PHE A 480 0.18 2.88 -31.00
CA PHE A 480 1.03 3.78 -31.77
C PHE A 480 2.38 4.02 -31.08
N THR A 481 3.22 4.84 -31.68
CA THR A 481 4.51 5.24 -31.10
C THR A 481 4.32 5.87 -29.73
N VAL A 482 5.17 5.47 -28.78
CA VAL A 482 5.23 6.06 -27.43
C VAL A 482 6.63 6.64 -27.22
N ARG A 483 6.68 7.88 -26.76
CA ARG A 483 7.92 8.61 -26.42
C ARG A 483 7.99 8.82 -24.94
N LEU A 484 9.15 8.63 -24.35
CA LEU A 484 9.44 8.95 -22.96
C LEU A 484 10.50 10.05 -22.90
N GLU A 485 10.10 11.19 -22.39
CA GLU A 485 10.97 12.32 -22.08
C GLU A 485 11.28 12.34 -20.58
N SER A 486 12.47 12.79 -20.20
CA SER A 486 12.82 13.13 -18.82
C SER A 486 13.05 14.62 -18.69
N VAL A 487 12.54 15.22 -17.61
CA VAL A 487 12.71 16.65 -17.30
C VAL A 487 13.48 16.77 -16.00
N ASP A 488 14.59 17.46 -16.02
CA ASP A 488 15.39 17.74 -14.83
C ASP A 488 14.81 18.91 -13.99
N GLU A 489 15.48 19.21 -12.87
CA GLU A 489 15.07 20.30 -11.96
C GLU A 489 15.21 21.70 -12.61
N GLN A 490 16.01 21.84 -13.66
CA GLN A 490 16.20 23.07 -14.43
C GLN A 490 15.17 23.21 -15.57
N GLY A 491 14.34 22.20 -15.78
CA GLY A 491 13.33 22.18 -16.84
C GLY A 491 13.88 21.73 -18.21
N THR A 492 15.10 21.19 -18.26
CA THR A 492 15.69 20.64 -19.48
C THR A 492 15.00 19.33 -19.84
N VAL A 493 14.56 19.20 -21.08
CA VAL A 493 13.84 18.02 -21.57
C VAL A 493 14.79 17.18 -22.41
N GLU A 494 14.91 15.89 -22.08
CA GLU A 494 15.68 14.90 -22.82
C GLU A 494 14.79 13.75 -23.25
N LEU A 495 14.89 13.31 -24.52
CA LEU A 495 14.23 12.11 -25.01
C LEU A 495 15.03 10.87 -24.56
N ILE A 496 14.42 10.06 -23.69
CA ILE A 496 15.04 8.86 -23.13
C ILE A 496 14.77 7.62 -24.01
N ASN A 497 13.55 7.49 -24.51
CA ASN A 497 13.16 6.31 -25.29
C ASN A 497 12.04 6.65 -26.29
N GLU A 498 12.09 6.03 -27.47
CA GLU A 498 10.99 6.00 -28.43
C GLU A 498 10.73 4.55 -28.82
N THR A 499 9.53 4.06 -28.53
CA THR A 499 9.11 2.70 -28.85
C THR A 499 7.98 2.72 -29.87
N ARG A 500 8.15 1.98 -30.96
CA ARG A 500 7.13 1.76 -31.99
C ARG A 500 6.56 0.37 -31.85
N LEU A 501 5.27 0.24 -32.17
CA LEU A 501 4.65 -1.08 -32.23
C LEU A 501 5.31 -1.90 -33.36
N GLU A 502 5.92 -3.02 -33.02
CA GLU A 502 6.35 -3.99 -34.03
C GLU A 502 5.10 -4.61 -34.68
N LYS A 503 4.98 -4.52 -35.99
CA LYS A 503 3.92 -5.23 -36.71
C LYS A 503 4.09 -6.71 -36.48
N ARG A 504 3.04 -7.36 -35.90
CA ARG A 504 3.00 -8.83 -35.86
C ARG A 504 3.31 -9.36 -37.27
N LYS A 505 4.35 -10.20 -37.38
CA LYS A 505 4.53 -11.00 -38.61
C LYS A 505 3.29 -11.90 -38.66
N THR A 506 2.43 -11.66 -39.64
CA THR A 506 1.38 -12.62 -39.97
C THR A 506 2.07 -13.97 -40.20
N ARG A 507 1.76 -14.94 -39.32
CA ARG A 507 2.06 -16.33 -39.61
C ARG A 507 1.15 -16.70 -40.79
N ASP A 508 1.74 -16.81 -41.98
CA ASP A 508 1.10 -17.44 -43.13
C ASP A 508 0.82 -18.91 -42.88
#